data_310d535944d10f453d3637312f3af46e
#
_entry.id   310d535944d10f453d3637312f3af46e
#
_cell.length_a   1.000
_cell.length_b   1.000
_cell.length_c   1.000
_cell.angle_alpha   90.00
_cell.angle_beta   90.00
_cell.angle_gamma   90.00
#
_symmetry.space_group_name_H-M   'P 1'
#
loop_
_entity.id
_entity.type
_entity.pdbx_description
1 polymer ?
#
loop_
_entity_poly.entity_id
_entity_poly.type
_entity_poly.pdbx_seq_one_letter_code
_entity_poly.pdbx_strand_id
1 'polypeptide(L)'
;MSDDFVSAGHDPLIPRRDFLTLVAGALGAVGVASALWPFIDSLEPAADTLAAGAPVDVDLSPVKPGQQITVVWRGHPIWVLRRTDDELKTLQSQADLSLLRDPGSANFQQPKYAQNWHRSIKPEWSVLVGICTHLGCVPNFEPPGGSQQMGPGWPGGYFCPCHGSKYDLAGRVFSGVPAPYNLPVPPYTFLSDSKIRIGENPKGETFELADVEQI
;
A
#
# COMPACT_ATOMS: atom_id res chain seq x y z
N MET A 1 30.86 77.03 -41.83
CA MET A 1 31.95 76.11 -41.43
C MET A 1 31.60 75.63 -40.06
N SER A 2 31.01 74.48 -40.02
CA SER A 2 30.56 73.83 -38.79
C SER A 2 31.30 72.49 -38.66
N ASP A 3 32.18 72.46 -37.68
CA ASP A 3 32.92 71.24 -37.37
C ASP A 3 32.05 70.28 -36.58
N ASP A 4 31.61 69.21 -37.23
CA ASP A 4 30.94 68.06 -36.58
C ASP A 4 32.00 67.22 -35.87
N PHE A 5 32.09 67.37 -34.54
CA PHE A 5 32.85 66.48 -33.69
C PHE A 5 32.07 65.16 -33.57
N VAL A 6 32.55 64.16 -34.30
CA VAL A 6 32.13 62.79 -34.11
C VAL A 6 32.63 62.32 -32.72
N SER A 7 31.76 62.27 -31.75
CA SER A 7 32.04 61.63 -30.45
C SER A 7 32.24 60.14 -30.68
N ALA A 8 33.49 59.69 -30.62
CA ALA A 8 33.78 58.24 -30.55
C ALA A 8 33.23 57.69 -29.28
N GLY A 9 32.18 56.83 -29.44
CA GLY A 9 31.57 56.12 -28.34
C GLY A 9 32.63 55.28 -27.60
N HIS A 10 32.89 55.67 -26.40
CA HIS A 10 33.71 54.92 -25.48
C HIS A 10 32.87 53.71 -25.05
N ASP A 11 33.18 52.58 -25.59
CA ASP A 11 32.65 51.30 -25.09
C ASP A 11 33.08 51.20 -23.61
N PRO A 12 32.16 51.10 -22.67
CA PRO A 12 32.55 51.03 -21.26
C PRO A 12 33.22 49.70 -21.02
N LEU A 13 34.53 49.62 -21.19
CA LEU A 13 35.34 48.49 -20.77
C LEU A 13 35.00 48.25 -19.29
N ILE A 14 34.42 47.08 -18.99
CA ILE A 14 34.12 46.69 -17.61
C ILE A 14 35.39 46.86 -16.79
N PRO A 15 35.39 47.73 -15.74
CA PRO A 15 36.56 47.95 -14.93
C PRO A 15 37.05 46.63 -14.34
N ARG A 16 38.37 46.43 -14.27
CA ARG A 16 38.97 45.15 -13.80
C ARG A 16 38.36 44.65 -12.49
N ARG A 17 38.01 45.58 -11.60
CA ARG A 17 37.34 45.27 -10.33
C ARG A 17 35.97 44.64 -10.53
N ASP A 18 35.15 45.19 -11.43
CA ASP A 18 33.81 44.71 -11.68
C ASP A 18 33.83 43.34 -12.40
N PHE A 19 34.80 43.15 -13.30
CA PHE A 19 35.08 41.86 -13.91
C PHE A 19 35.42 40.79 -12.86
N LEU A 20 36.33 41.10 -11.93
CA LEU A 20 36.71 40.16 -10.86
C LEU A 20 35.55 39.85 -9.93
N THR A 21 34.70 40.84 -9.62
CA THR A 21 33.51 40.66 -8.80
C THR A 21 32.50 39.76 -9.50
N LEU A 22 32.30 39.98 -10.80
CA LEU A 22 31.39 39.17 -11.61
C LEU A 22 31.87 37.70 -11.71
N VAL A 23 33.16 37.50 -11.98
CA VAL A 23 33.77 36.16 -12.05
C VAL A 23 33.68 35.45 -10.68
N ALA A 24 34.04 36.17 -9.60
CA ALA A 24 33.94 35.60 -8.25
C ALA A 24 32.49 35.23 -7.88
N GLY A 25 31.52 36.10 -8.24
CA GLY A 25 30.11 35.85 -8.05
C GLY A 25 29.60 34.62 -8.85
N ALA A 26 30.00 34.51 -10.11
CA ALA A 26 29.64 33.39 -10.97
C ALA A 26 30.22 32.05 -10.44
N LEU A 27 31.53 32.07 -10.08
CA LEU A 27 32.17 30.90 -9.48
C LEU A 27 31.54 30.52 -8.13
N GLY A 28 31.21 31.52 -7.32
CA GLY A 28 30.49 31.31 -6.05
C GLY A 28 29.12 30.70 -6.26
N ALA A 29 28.34 31.16 -7.24
CA ALA A 29 27.05 30.62 -7.59
C ALA A 29 27.13 29.13 -8.05
N VAL A 30 28.13 28.84 -8.93
CA VAL A 30 28.40 27.46 -9.36
C VAL A 30 28.80 26.57 -8.16
N GLY A 31 29.65 27.10 -7.27
CA GLY A 31 30.09 26.40 -6.06
C GLY A 31 28.90 26.06 -5.14
N VAL A 32 28.02 27.04 -4.91
CA VAL A 32 26.78 26.80 -4.10
C VAL A 32 25.85 25.79 -4.79
N ALA A 33 25.60 25.93 -6.09
CA ALA A 33 24.75 24.99 -6.83
C ALA A 33 25.33 23.57 -6.79
N SER A 34 26.64 23.41 -6.96
CA SER A 34 27.33 22.12 -6.86
C SER A 34 27.28 21.53 -5.46
N ALA A 35 27.36 22.35 -4.42
CA ALA A 35 27.27 21.90 -3.04
C ALA A 35 25.84 21.53 -2.64
N LEU A 36 24.81 22.15 -3.22
CA LEU A 36 23.41 21.85 -2.95
C LEU A 36 22.93 20.61 -3.70
N TRP A 37 23.55 20.27 -4.83
CA TRP A 37 23.13 19.14 -5.67
C TRP A 37 23.02 17.81 -4.89
N PRO A 38 24.02 17.38 -4.09
CA PRO A 38 23.94 16.13 -3.33
C PRO A 38 22.77 16.09 -2.34
N PHE A 39 22.38 17.24 -1.79
CA PHE A 39 21.23 17.31 -0.89
C PHE A 39 19.91 17.13 -1.64
N ILE A 40 19.79 17.67 -2.85
CA ILE A 40 18.62 17.46 -3.71
C ILE A 40 18.57 16.00 -4.16
N ASP A 41 19.69 15.45 -4.60
CA ASP A 41 19.81 14.04 -5.01
C ASP A 41 19.47 13.06 -3.86
N SER A 42 19.80 13.42 -2.62
CA SER A 42 19.47 12.62 -1.45
C SER A 42 17.97 12.58 -1.11
N LEU A 43 17.15 13.44 -1.70
CA LEU A 43 15.67 13.39 -1.57
C LEU A 43 15.05 12.37 -2.52
N GLU A 44 15.81 11.86 -3.50
CA GLU A 44 15.32 10.79 -4.36
C GLU A 44 15.23 9.46 -3.59
N PRO A 45 14.18 8.67 -3.80
CA PRO A 45 14.04 7.38 -3.13
C PRO A 45 15.21 6.45 -3.48
N ALA A 46 15.78 5.79 -2.48
CA ALA A 46 16.83 4.80 -2.70
C ALA A 46 16.33 3.61 -3.55
N ALA A 47 17.22 2.98 -4.30
CA ALA A 47 16.86 1.89 -5.22
C ALA A 47 16.22 0.69 -4.51
N ASP A 48 16.59 0.42 -3.27
CA ASP A 48 15.98 -0.61 -2.42
C ASP A 48 14.55 -0.25 -1.99
N THR A 49 14.29 1.03 -1.73
CA THR A 49 12.92 1.54 -1.47
C THR A 49 12.02 1.40 -2.70
N LEU A 50 12.54 1.73 -3.88
CA LEU A 50 11.83 1.53 -5.15
C LEU A 50 11.58 0.04 -5.42
N ALA A 51 12.57 -0.81 -5.16
CA ALA A 51 12.44 -2.26 -5.30
C ALA A 51 11.42 -2.86 -4.32
N ALA A 52 11.38 -2.36 -3.07
CA ALA A 52 10.40 -2.78 -2.07
C ALA A 52 8.95 -2.40 -2.46
N GLY A 53 8.77 -1.39 -3.32
CA GLY A 53 7.47 -1.01 -3.88
C GLY A 53 7.04 -1.83 -5.09
N ALA A 54 7.93 -2.64 -5.66
CA ALA A 54 7.63 -3.45 -6.84
C ALA A 54 6.57 -4.54 -6.57
N PRO A 55 5.79 -4.93 -7.60
CA PRO A 55 4.88 -6.06 -7.48
C PRO A 55 5.59 -7.37 -7.12
N VAL A 56 4.92 -8.22 -6.32
CA VAL A 56 5.45 -9.50 -5.86
C VAL A 56 4.64 -10.64 -6.45
N ASP A 57 5.32 -11.57 -7.12
CA ASP A 57 4.72 -12.80 -7.65
C ASP A 57 4.66 -13.88 -6.56
N VAL A 58 3.50 -14.49 -6.38
CA VAL A 58 3.25 -15.53 -5.38
C VAL A 58 2.75 -16.80 -6.06
N ASP A 59 3.45 -17.91 -5.83
CA ASP A 59 3.01 -19.25 -6.26
C ASP A 59 1.99 -19.81 -5.23
N LEU A 60 0.81 -20.11 -5.71
CA LEU A 60 -0.28 -20.66 -4.93
C LEU A 60 -0.30 -22.20 -4.90
N SER A 61 0.47 -22.85 -5.77
CA SER A 61 0.48 -24.31 -5.93
C SER A 61 0.73 -25.07 -4.61
N PRO A 62 1.63 -24.63 -3.72
CA PRO A 62 1.91 -25.33 -2.47
C PRO A 62 0.86 -25.08 -1.38
N VAL A 63 -0.05 -24.09 -1.57
CA VAL A 63 -1.01 -23.67 -0.53
C VAL A 63 -2.19 -24.62 -0.50
N LYS A 64 -2.35 -25.35 0.60
CA LYS A 64 -3.45 -26.29 0.81
C LYS A 64 -4.74 -25.57 1.24
N PRO A 65 -5.94 -26.15 1.00
CA PRO A 65 -7.19 -25.64 1.57
C PRO A 65 -7.08 -25.47 3.08
N GLY A 66 -7.55 -24.34 3.62
CA GLY A 66 -7.43 -23.95 5.02
C GLY A 66 -6.05 -23.42 5.43
N GLN A 67 -5.09 -23.37 4.51
CA GLN A 67 -3.74 -22.88 4.80
C GLN A 67 -3.59 -21.42 4.40
N GLN A 68 -2.93 -20.65 5.29
CA GLN A 68 -2.50 -19.27 5.05
C GLN A 68 -0.99 -19.21 4.88
N ILE A 69 -0.54 -18.39 3.94
CA ILE A 69 0.84 -17.95 3.80
C ILE A 69 0.91 -16.43 3.96
N THR A 70 2.09 -15.93 4.34
CA THR A 70 2.35 -14.50 4.45
C THR A 70 3.48 -14.12 3.52
N VAL A 71 3.28 -13.07 2.73
CA VAL A 71 4.30 -12.43 1.91
C VAL A 71 4.41 -10.96 2.31
N VAL A 72 5.56 -10.33 2.06
CA VAL A 72 5.75 -8.91 2.36
C VAL A 72 5.68 -8.11 1.06
N TRP A 73 4.87 -7.07 1.05
CA TRP A 73 4.80 -6.10 -0.04
C TRP A 73 4.71 -4.68 0.53
N ARG A 74 5.56 -3.78 0.07
CA ARG A 74 5.69 -2.39 0.58
C ARG A 74 5.82 -2.31 2.11
N GLY A 75 6.52 -3.28 2.72
CA GLY A 75 6.67 -3.36 4.18
C GLY A 75 5.45 -3.89 4.94
N HIS A 76 4.33 -4.17 4.27
CA HIS A 76 3.13 -4.72 4.88
C HIS A 76 3.06 -6.24 4.75
N PRO A 77 2.64 -6.97 5.80
CA PRO A 77 2.32 -8.38 5.69
C PRO A 77 1.05 -8.56 4.86
N ILE A 78 1.13 -9.31 3.77
CA ILE A 78 -0.01 -9.68 2.94
C ILE A 78 -0.30 -11.15 3.19
N TRP A 79 -1.50 -11.44 3.62
CA TRP A 79 -1.97 -12.80 3.85
C TRP A 79 -2.65 -13.34 2.61
N VAL A 80 -2.27 -14.54 2.22
CA VAL A 80 -2.93 -15.31 1.18
C VAL A 80 -3.44 -16.59 1.81
N LEU A 81 -4.76 -16.70 1.94
CA LEU A 81 -5.45 -17.86 2.52
C LEU A 81 -6.19 -18.61 1.41
N ARG A 82 -6.03 -19.91 1.34
CA ARG A 82 -6.88 -20.78 0.52
C ARG A 82 -8.06 -21.27 1.35
N ARG A 83 -9.22 -20.67 1.15
CA ARG A 83 -10.45 -21.02 1.86
C ARG A 83 -11.00 -22.38 1.43
N THR A 84 -11.55 -23.12 2.37
CA THR A 84 -12.30 -24.36 2.13
C THR A 84 -13.75 -24.06 1.75
N ASP A 85 -14.47 -25.05 1.20
CA ASP A 85 -15.89 -24.91 0.87
C ASP A 85 -16.76 -24.63 2.11
N ASP A 86 -16.38 -25.18 3.28
CA ASP A 86 -17.13 -24.94 4.52
C ASP A 86 -16.89 -23.54 5.06
N GLU A 87 -15.66 -23.01 4.96
CA GLU A 87 -15.35 -21.62 5.27
C GLU A 87 -16.10 -20.64 4.35
N LEU A 88 -16.25 -20.99 3.07
CA LEU A 88 -17.05 -20.19 2.12
C LEU A 88 -18.55 -20.20 2.45
N LYS A 89 -19.10 -21.32 2.89
CA LYS A 89 -20.49 -21.40 3.36
C LYS A 89 -20.70 -20.54 4.61
N THR A 90 -19.76 -20.59 5.55
CA THR A 90 -19.79 -19.78 6.78
C THR A 90 -19.82 -18.29 6.46
N LEU A 91 -18.99 -17.81 5.53
CA LEU A 91 -18.96 -16.40 5.11
C LEU A 91 -20.28 -15.88 4.54
N GLN A 92 -21.18 -16.77 4.10
CA GLN A 92 -22.52 -16.44 3.57
C GLN A 92 -23.63 -16.65 4.60
N SER A 93 -23.32 -17.18 5.78
CA SER A 93 -24.29 -17.41 6.85
C SER A 93 -24.93 -16.11 7.31
N GLN A 94 -26.26 -16.04 7.35
CA GLN A 94 -26.99 -14.87 7.84
C GLN A 94 -26.68 -14.59 9.33
N ALA A 95 -26.42 -15.63 10.11
CA ALA A 95 -26.04 -15.48 11.50
C ALA A 95 -24.71 -14.73 11.65
N ASP A 96 -23.72 -15.09 10.84
CA ASP A 96 -22.41 -14.45 10.88
C ASP A 96 -22.44 -13.03 10.26
N LEU A 97 -23.19 -12.82 9.18
CA LEU A 97 -23.36 -11.50 8.55
C LEU A 97 -23.97 -10.47 9.50
N SER A 98 -24.89 -10.89 10.39
CA SER A 98 -25.54 -10.01 11.37
C SER A 98 -24.57 -9.49 12.45
N LEU A 99 -23.44 -10.16 12.65
CA LEU A 99 -22.43 -9.80 13.62
C LEU A 99 -21.39 -8.79 13.06
N LEU A 100 -21.39 -8.57 11.75
CA LEU A 100 -20.42 -7.71 11.08
C LEU A 100 -20.87 -6.24 11.07
N ARG A 101 -19.88 -5.33 11.12
CA ARG A 101 -20.14 -3.88 11.04
C ARG A 101 -20.42 -3.42 9.61
N ASP A 102 -19.66 -3.95 8.64
CA ASP A 102 -19.78 -3.65 7.21
C ASP A 102 -19.74 -4.94 6.38
N PRO A 103 -20.82 -5.77 6.42
CA PRO A 103 -20.86 -7.03 5.70
C PRO A 103 -20.84 -6.86 4.17
N GLY A 104 -21.34 -5.73 3.68
CA GLY A 104 -21.40 -5.38 2.26
C GLY A 104 -20.13 -4.71 1.73
N SER A 105 -19.13 -4.46 2.58
CA SER A 105 -17.90 -3.76 2.21
C SER A 105 -18.15 -2.42 1.50
N ALA A 106 -19.03 -1.61 2.11
CA ALA A 106 -19.40 -0.30 1.59
C ALA A 106 -18.28 0.73 1.76
N ASN A 107 -17.47 0.60 2.84
CA ASN A 107 -16.30 1.44 3.05
C ASN A 107 -15.20 1.12 2.05
N PHE A 108 -14.43 2.14 1.67
CA PHE A 108 -13.38 2.01 0.66
C PHE A 108 -12.12 1.34 1.24
N GLN A 109 -12.19 0.01 1.44
CA GLN A 109 -11.11 -0.84 1.95
C GLN A 109 -10.67 -1.92 0.96
N GLN A 110 -11.19 -1.89 -0.25
CA GLN A 110 -10.90 -2.86 -1.30
C GLN A 110 -11.12 -2.27 -2.69
N PRO A 111 -10.45 -2.80 -3.73
CA PRO A 111 -10.76 -2.47 -5.12
C PRO A 111 -12.16 -2.94 -5.52
N LYS A 112 -12.75 -2.34 -6.55
CA LYS A 112 -14.09 -2.66 -7.05
C LYS A 112 -14.25 -4.14 -7.40
N TYR A 113 -13.25 -4.76 -8.00
CA TYR A 113 -13.29 -6.19 -8.35
C TYR A 113 -13.32 -7.13 -7.13
N ALA A 114 -12.95 -6.63 -5.94
CA ALA A 114 -13.06 -7.34 -4.67
C ALA A 114 -14.22 -6.85 -3.80
N GLN A 115 -15.07 -5.93 -4.28
CA GLN A 115 -16.27 -5.49 -3.57
C GLN A 115 -17.41 -6.49 -3.77
N ASN A 116 -17.25 -7.64 -3.17
CA ASN A 116 -18.20 -8.77 -3.19
C ASN A 116 -18.20 -9.47 -1.83
N TRP A 117 -19.08 -10.46 -1.64
CA TRP A 117 -19.28 -11.13 -0.35
C TRP A 117 -18.02 -11.87 0.17
N HIS A 118 -17.12 -12.28 -0.72
CA HIS A 118 -15.87 -12.98 -0.36
C HIS A 118 -14.64 -12.06 -0.39
N ARG A 119 -14.80 -10.78 -0.79
CA ARG A 119 -13.75 -9.74 -0.86
C ARG A 119 -12.48 -10.19 -1.56
N SER A 120 -12.65 -10.81 -2.74
CA SER A 120 -11.54 -11.31 -3.55
C SER A 120 -11.96 -11.47 -5.02
N ILE A 121 -11.00 -11.75 -5.92
CA ILE A 121 -11.28 -12.07 -7.33
C ILE A 121 -11.89 -13.47 -7.46
N LYS A 122 -11.30 -14.46 -6.77
CA LYS A 122 -11.80 -15.85 -6.74
C LYS A 122 -12.22 -16.21 -5.31
N PRO A 123 -13.39 -16.81 -5.08
CA PRO A 123 -13.90 -17.10 -3.72
C PRO A 123 -12.94 -17.90 -2.85
N GLU A 124 -12.26 -18.89 -3.43
CA GLU A 124 -11.34 -19.78 -2.71
C GLU A 124 -10.07 -19.07 -2.23
N TRP A 125 -9.75 -17.90 -2.77
CA TRP A 125 -8.54 -17.17 -2.42
C TRP A 125 -8.85 -15.85 -1.71
N SER A 126 -8.35 -15.69 -0.50
CA SER A 126 -8.36 -14.43 0.23
C SER A 126 -6.99 -13.78 0.14
N VAL A 127 -6.93 -12.49 -0.19
CA VAL A 127 -5.69 -11.70 -0.20
C VAL A 127 -5.95 -10.42 0.60
N LEU A 128 -5.32 -10.30 1.78
CA LEU A 128 -5.60 -9.24 2.73
C LEU A 128 -4.31 -8.60 3.24
N VAL A 129 -4.35 -7.32 3.54
CA VAL A 129 -3.32 -6.66 4.34
C VAL A 129 -3.49 -7.07 5.79
N GLY A 130 -2.49 -7.73 6.37
CA GLY A 130 -2.52 -8.28 7.72
C GLY A 130 -2.25 -7.24 8.82
N ILE A 131 -2.88 -6.07 8.72
CA ILE A 131 -2.73 -4.96 9.66
C ILE A 131 -4.11 -4.57 10.18
N CYS A 132 -4.24 -4.53 11.52
CA CYS A 132 -5.48 -4.17 12.18
C CYS A 132 -5.80 -2.68 11.96
N THR A 133 -6.98 -2.39 11.45
CA THR A 133 -7.46 -1.02 11.18
C THR A 133 -7.73 -0.20 12.45
N HIS A 134 -7.46 -0.73 13.64
CA HIS A 134 -7.53 0.06 14.88
C HIS A 134 -6.26 0.91 15.06
N LEU A 135 -5.10 0.29 15.29
CA LEU A 135 -3.83 0.97 15.58
C LEU A 135 -2.62 0.20 15.00
N GLY A 136 -2.79 -0.55 13.90
CA GLY A 136 -1.66 -1.12 13.16
C GLY A 136 -1.06 -2.42 13.70
N CYS A 137 -1.65 -3.07 14.71
CA CYS A 137 -1.17 -4.39 15.15
C CYS A 137 -1.42 -5.46 14.08
N VAL A 138 -0.64 -6.54 14.09
CA VAL A 138 -0.86 -7.70 13.22
C VAL A 138 -1.77 -8.71 13.93
N PRO A 139 -3.01 -8.95 13.44
CA PRO A 139 -3.90 -9.95 14.03
C PRO A 139 -3.39 -11.37 13.81
N ASN A 140 -3.78 -12.28 14.70
CA ASN A 140 -3.52 -13.71 14.56
C ASN A 140 -4.58 -14.36 13.67
N PHE A 141 -4.18 -15.30 12.83
CA PHE A 141 -5.09 -16.19 12.14
C PHE A 141 -5.64 -17.22 13.13
N GLU A 142 -6.97 -17.28 13.25
CA GLU A 142 -7.69 -18.20 14.12
C GLU A 142 -8.63 -19.07 13.25
N PRO A 143 -8.26 -20.32 12.98
CA PRO A 143 -9.04 -21.19 12.10
C PRO A 143 -10.42 -21.51 12.67
N PRO A 144 -11.37 -22.05 11.87
CA PRO A 144 -12.65 -22.52 12.36
C PRO A 144 -12.51 -23.56 13.47
N GLY A 145 -13.49 -23.57 14.39
CA GLY A 145 -13.46 -24.45 15.57
C GLY A 145 -12.85 -23.80 16.79
N GLY A 146 -12.20 -22.66 16.60
CA GLY A 146 -11.71 -21.81 17.67
C GLY A 146 -10.40 -22.26 18.31
N SER A 147 -9.86 -21.36 19.08
CA SER A 147 -8.77 -21.56 20.04
C SER A 147 -9.30 -21.35 21.46
N GLN A 148 -8.45 -21.53 22.46
CA GLN A 148 -8.81 -21.16 23.85
C GLN A 148 -9.32 -19.71 23.96
N GLN A 149 -8.85 -18.84 23.10
CA GLN A 149 -9.16 -17.41 23.07
C GLN A 149 -10.51 -17.10 22.43
N MET A 150 -10.87 -17.86 21.36
CA MET A 150 -12.06 -17.60 20.54
C MET A 150 -13.27 -18.44 20.93
N GLY A 151 -13.05 -19.53 21.63
CA GLY A 151 -14.11 -20.45 22.05
C GLY A 151 -14.61 -21.38 20.93
N PRO A 152 -15.43 -22.39 21.26
CA PRO A 152 -15.80 -23.51 20.36
C PRO A 152 -16.74 -23.14 19.22
N GLY A 153 -17.38 -21.99 19.26
CA GLY A 153 -18.30 -21.49 18.20
C GLY A 153 -17.67 -20.52 17.21
N TRP A 154 -16.34 -20.38 17.21
CA TRP A 154 -15.66 -19.45 16.32
C TRP A 154 -15.73 -19.89 14.85
N PRO A 155 -16.26 -19.03 13.95
CA PRO A 155 -16.44 -19.39 12.53
C PRO A 155 -15.15 -19.41 11.71
N GLY A 156 -14.03 -18.97 12.29
CA GLY A 156 -12.78 -18.72 11.60
C GLY A 156 -12.60 -17.23 11.27
N GLY A 157 -11.34 -16.80 11.21
CA GLY A 157 -11.00 -15.41 10.91
C GLY A 157 -9.74 -14.93 11.60
N TYR A 158 -9.74 -13.68 12.05
CA TYR A 158 -8.56 -13.05 12.62
C TYR A 158 -8.90 -12.36 13.94
N PHE A 159 -7.99 -12.50 14.89
CA PHE A 159 -8.09 -11.88 16.22
C PHE A 159 -6.88 -10.98 16.48
N CYS A 160 -7.13 -9.71 16.75
CA CYS A 160 -6.09 -8.76 17.12
C CYS A 160 -5.87 -8.78 18.64
N PRO A 161 -4.71 -9.29 19.13
CA PRO A 161 -4.47 -9.45 20.57
C PRO A 161 -4.27 -8.12 21.31
N CYS A 162 -4.00 -7.01 20.59
CA CYS A 162 -3.74 -5.72 21.21
C CYS A 162 -4.97 -5.18 21.94
N HIS A 163 -6.15 -5.19 21.28
CA HIS A 163 -7.37 -4.60 21.84
C HIS A 163 -8.63 -5.43 21.52
N GLY A 164 -8.47 -6.67 21.06
CA GLY A 164 -9.58 -7.60 20.87
C GLY A 164 -10.41 -7.40 19.62
N SER A 165 -9.92 -6.64 18.60
CA SER A 165 -10.61 -6.56 17.33
C SER A 165 -10.66 -7.91 16.62
N LYS A 166 -11.80 -8.20 15.97
CA LYS A 166 -12.08 -9.48 15.31
C LYS A 166 -12.48 -9.24 13.88
N TYR A 167 -12.06 -10.15 13.00
CA TYR A 167 -12.39 -10.13 11.58
C TYR A 167 -12.73 -11.55 11.12
N ASP A 168 -13.61 -11.68 10.16
CA ASP A 168 -13.89 -12.95 9.52
C ASP A 168 -12.84 -13.37 8.48
N LEU A 169 -13.03 -14.52 7.82
CA LEU A 169 -12.11 -15.04 6.81
C LEU A 169 -12.08 -14.23 5.49
N ALA A 170 -12.98 -13.27 5.33
CA ALA A 170 -12.93 -12.26 4.25
C ALA A 170 -12.34 -10.93 4.72
N GLY A 171 -11.87 -10.84 5.97
CA GLY A 171 -11.35 -9.63 6.58
C GLY A 171 -12.42 -8.60 6.94
N ARG A 172 -13.72 -9.01 7.04
CA ARG A 172 -14.79 -8.11 7.46
C ARG A 172 -14.81 -7.99 8.98
N VAL A 173 -14.87 -6.76 9.47
CA VAL A 173 -14.79 -6.45 10.90
C VAL A 173 -16.10 -6.76 11.61
N PHE A 174 -16.00 -7.41 12.77
CA PHE A 174 -17.15 -7.63 13.66
C PHE A 174 -17.62 -6.31 14.29
N SER A 175 -18.90 -6.26 14.61
CA SER A 175 -19.48 -5.15 15.38
C SER A 175 -19.00 -5.19 16.84
N GLY A 176 -18.99 -4.05 17.51
CA GLY A 176 -18.65 -3.96 18.94
C GLY A 176 -17.17 -4.13 19.25
N VAL A 177 -16.28 -4.09 18.26
CA VAL A 177 -14.82 -4.12 18.45
C VAL A 177 -14.19 -2.77 18.12
N PRO A 178 -12.95 -2.48 18.60
CA PRO A 178 -12.30 -1.19 18.41
C PRO A 178 -12.01 -0.84 16.95
N ALA A 179 -11.66 -1.83 16.12
CA ALA A 179 -11.35 -1.59 14.71
C ALA A 179 -12.56 -1.02 13.96
N PRO A 180 -12.42 0.12 13.25
CA PRO A 180 -13.53 0.78 12.58
C PRO A 180 -13.88 0.18 11.21
N TYR A 181 -12.90 -0.39 10.50
CA TYR A 181 -13.02 -0.83 9.11
C TYR A 181 -12.63 -2.28 8.89
N ASN A 182 -13.06 -2.84 7.78
CA ASN A 182 -12.61 -4.13 7.27
C ASN A 182 -11.10 -4.09 6.98
N LEU A 183 -10.41 -5.24 7.02
CA LEU A 183 -9.01 -5.31 6.61
C LEU A 183 -8.89 -4.92 5.13
N PRO A 184 -7.85 -4.14 4.74
CA PRO A 184 -7.68 -3.76 3.35
C PRO A 184 -7.37 -4.94 2.44
N VAL A 185 -7.89 -4.89 1.20
CA VAL A 185 -7.48 -5.79 0.11
C VAL A 185 -6.44 -5.04 -0.73
N PRO A 186 -5.21 -5.53 -0.89
CA PRO A 186 -4.21 -4.88 -1.72
C PRO A 186 -4.58 -5.02 -3.21
N PRO A 187 -4.02 -4.20 -4.11
CA PRO A 187 -4.12 -4.46 -5.53
C PRO A 187 -3.44 -5.79 -5.86
N TYR A 188 -4.12 -6.66 -6.59
CA TYR A 188 -3.55 -7.92 -7.05
C TYR A 188 -4.26 -8.44 -8.31
N THR A 189 -3.59 -9.28 -9.07
CA THR A 189 -4.14 -9.94 -10.25
C THR A 189 -3.69 -11.39 -10.34
N PHE A 190 -4.47 -12.23 -11.01
CA PHE A 190 -4.07 -13.59 -11.35
C PHE A 190 -3.25 -13.60 -12.63
N LEU A 191 -2.03 -14.14 -12.58
CA LEU A 191 -1.20 -14.40 -13.74
C LEU A 191 -1.54 -15.76 -14.37
N SER A 192 -1.98 -16.70 -13.54
CA SER A 192 -2.50 -18.02 -13.91
C SER A 192 -3.41 -18.55 -12.80
N ASP A 193 -3.95 -19.77 -12.93
CA ASP A 193 -4.76 -20.37 -11.85
C ASP A 193 -3.96 -20.65 -10.57
N SER A 194 -2.64 -20.78 -10.69
CA SER A 194 -1.73 -21.09 -9.58
C SER A 194 -0.76 -19.96 -9.23
N LYS A 195 -0.93 -18.76 -9.79
CA LYS A 195 0.01 -17.65 -9.54
C LYS A 195 -0.71 -16.33 -9.52
N ILE A 196 -0.47 -15.54 -8.46
CA ILE A 196 -0.93 -14.16 -8.34
C ILE A 196 0.23 -13.19 -8.33
N ARG A 197 -0.04 -11.95 -8.71
CA ARG A 197 0.86 -10.81 -8.55
C ARG A 197 0.20 -9.78 -7.64
N ILE A 198 0.83 -9.50 -6.52
CA ILE A 198 0.42 -8.49 -5.55
C ILE A 198 1.10 -7.17 -5.90
N GLY A 199 0.37 -6.07 -5.83
CA GLY A 199 0.86 -4.74 -6.19
C GLY A 199 0.54 -4.33 -7.64
N GLU A 200 -0.26 -5.12 -8.37
CA GLU A 200 -0.72 -4.82 -9.72
C GLU A 200 -2.21 -5.09 -9.84
N ASN A 201 -2.96 -4.15 -10.42
CA ASN A 201 -4.38 -4.33 -10.67
C ASN A 201 -4.64 -5.20 -11.92
N PRO A 202 -5.80 -5.87 -12.01
CA PRO A 202 -6.27 -6.44 -13.27
C PRO A 202 -6.35 -5.39 -14.37
N LYS A 203 -6.19 -5.81 -15.63
CA LYS A 203 -6.20 -4.90 -16.78
C LYS A 203 -7.49 -4.08 -16.86
N GLY A 204 -7.32 -2.76 -16.88
CA GLY A 204 -8.43 -1.79 -16.94
C GLY A 204 -8.97 -1.36 -15.57
N GLU A 205 -8.46 -1.93 -14.48
CA GLU A 205 -8.79 -1.51 -13.13
C GLU A 205 -7.71 -0.57 -12.57
N THR A 206 -8.13 0.37 -11.72
CA THR A 206 -7.24 1.27 -11.00
C THR A 206 -7.61 1.27 -9.53
N PHE A 207 -6.66 1.01 -8.67
CA PHE A 207 -6.81 1.07 -7.22
C PHE A 207 -5.44 1.22 -6.59
N GLU A 208 -5.32 2.15 -5.65
CA GLU A 208 -4.10 2.34 -4.86
C GLU A 208 -4.40 2.02 -3.40
N LEU A 209 -3.50 1.25 -2.77
CA LEU A 209 -3.67 0.91 -1.36
C LEU A 209 -3.60 2.13 -0.44
N ALA A 210 -2.96 3.22 -0.89
CA ALA A 210 -2.88 4.47 -0.15
C ALA A 210 -4.23 5.22 -0.06
N ASP A 211 -5.21 4.86 -0.90
CA ASP A 211 -6.52 5.53 -0.96
C ASP A 211 -7.54 4.93 0.01
N VAL A 212 -7.22 3.83 0.71
CA VAL A 212 -8.14 3.21 1.67
C VAL A 212 -8.33 4.10 2.90
N GLU A 213 -9.46 3.92 3.60
CA GLU A 213 -9.80 4.71 4.79
C GLU A 213 -8.77 4.55 5.91
N GLN A 214 -8.21 3.34 6.08
CA GLN A 214 -7.20 3.07 7.09
C GLN A 214 -6.43 1.76 6.83
N ILE A 215 -5.11 1.81 7.01
CA ILE A 215 -4.20 0.65 7.10
C ILE A 215 -3.68 0.56 8.53
#